data_93dc61ca046c3a40d6827d33e17bed3a
#
_entry.id   93dc61ca046c3a40d6827d33e17bed3a
#
_cell.length_a   1.000
_cell.length_b   1.000
_cell.length_c   1.000
_cell.angle_alpha   90.00
_cell.angle_beta   90.00
_cell.angle_gamma   90.00
#
_symmetry.space_group_name_H-M   'P 1'
#
loop_
_entity.id
_entity.type
_entity.pdbx_description
1 polymer ?
#
loop_
_entity_poly.entity_id
_entity_poly.type
_entity_poly.pdbx_seq_one_letter_code
_entity_poly.pdbx_strand_id
1 'polypeptide(L)'
;MKKHILGISFVLVATFISFMSVAKAEEFHWGFKPSRNGEPVEIGEPLESMLSKYGAIYKGNEEKKIVYLTFDNGYENGYTESILNTLREEKAPATFFLTGHYLTSATDLVKTMVKDGHIIGNHSYGHPNMARLSADEMKKEWKRFDDKLNELTGVKRTYYARPPEGIFNEEVLKVGNEAGYRHMFWSIAFKDWLKDERRGAKYAYDALMNQLHPGAIILMHTVAQDNAEAIPQFIKDAKAQGYTFGSLDDLVLEYEKISPY
;
A
#
# COMPACT_ATOMS: atom_id res chain seq x y z
N MET A 1 -29.42 52.78 -67.25
CA MET A 1 -29.51 51.44 -66.53
C MET A 1 -28.28 51.27 -65.72
N LYS A 2 -28.36 51.47 -64.37
CA LYS A 2 -27.23 51.31 -63.45
C LYS A 2 -27.45 49.95 -62.74
N LYS A 3 -26.52 49.01 -62.94
CA LYS A 3 -26.53 47.69 -62.19
C LYS A 3 -25.84 47.86 -60.86
N HIS A 4 -26.54 47.68 -59.78
CA HIS A 4 -25.99 47.54 -58.44
C HIS A 4 -25.50 46.10 -58.22
N ILE A 5 -24.23 45.97 -57.99
CA ILE A 5 -23.60 44.70 -57.56
C ILE A 5 -23.58 44.68 -56.01
N LEU A 6 -24.34 43.75 -55.42
CA LEU A 6 -24.39 43.56 -53.98
C LEU A 6 -23.23 42.66 -53.62
N GLY A 7 -22.23 43.15 -52.92
CA GLY A 7 -21.13 42.36 -52.41
C GLY A 7 -21.53 41.67 -51.10
N ILE A 8 -21.55 40.37 -51.07
CA ILE A 8 -21.74 39.55 -49.84
C ILE A 8 -20.37 39.30 -49.21
N SER A 9 -20.12 39.98 -48.09
CA SER A 9 -18.92 39.70 -47.27
C SER A 9 -19.15 38.46 -46.40
N PHE A 10 -18.45 37.37 -46.67
CA PHE A 10 -18.38 36.20 -45.79
C PHE A 10 -17.40 36.49 -44.64
N VAL A 11 -17.90 36.62 -43.43
CA VAL A 11 -17.08 36.66 -42.23
C VAL A 11 -16.80 35.21 -41.79
N LEU A 12 -15.58 34.76 -41.99
CA LEU A 12 -15.10 33.46 -41.47
C LEU A 12 -14.82 33.63 -39.96
N VAL A 13 -15.70 33.10 -39.12
CA VAL A 13 -15.44 32.98 -37.68
C VAL A 13 -14.61 31.70 -37.47
N ALA A 14 -13.30 31.91 -37.32
CA ALA A 14 -12.39 30.82 -36.93
C ALA A 14 -12.56 30.55 -35.43
N THR A 15 -13.26 29.50 -35.05
CA THR A 15 -13.31 28.99 -33.68
C THR A 15 -12.00 28.31 -33.35
N PHE A 16 -11.15 28.98 -32.59
CA PHE A 16 -9.96 28.36 -31.95
C PHE A 16 -10.42 27.42 -30.86
N ILE A 17 -10.47 26.09 -31.12
CA ILE A 17 -10.60 25.08 -30.10
C ILE A 17 -9.20 24.93 -29.49
N SER A 18 -8.99 25.57 -28.35
CA SER A 18 -7.78 25.35 -27.54
C SER A 18 -7.85 23.95 -26.95
N PHE A 19 -7.13 22.99 -27.53
CA PHE A 19 -6.84 21.72 -26.84
C PHE A 19 -5.92 22.03 -25.67
N MET A 20 -6.49 22.21 -24.48
CA MET A 20 -5.70 22.15 -23.27
C MET A 20 -5.25 20.67 -23.12
N SER A 21 -3.99 20.39 -23.46
CA SER A 21 -3.37 19.14 -23.06
C SER A 21 -3.33 19.15 -21.52
N VAL A 22 -4.15 18.33 -20.89
CA VAL A 22 -4.03 18.06 -19.47
C VAL A 22 -2.65 17.41 -19.30
N ALA A 23 -1.71 18.14 -18.71
CA ALA A 23 -0.42 17.57 -18.36
C ALA A 23 -0.69 16.35 -17.49
N LYS A 24 -0.23 15.19 -17.95
CA LYS A 24 -0.36 13.94 -17.17
C LYS A 24 0.40 14.16 -15.87
N ALA A 25 -0.25 13.94 -14.73
CA ALA A 25 0.41 14.05 -13.45
C ALA A 25 1.60 13.07 -13.40
N GLU A 26 2.71 13.53 -12.82
CA GLU A 26 3.91 12.72 -12.67
C GLU A 26 3.58 11.47 -11.82
N GLU A 27 3.95 10.29 -12.33
CA GLU A 27 3.82 9.02 -11.60
C GLU A 27 5.09 8.75 -10.82
N PHE A 28 4.96 8.46 -9.52
CA PHE A 28 6.04 7.98 -8.68
C PHE A 28 5.93 6.48 -8.50
N HIS A 29 7.06 5.80 -8.56
CA HIS A 29 7.19 4.41 -8.18
C HIS A 29 7.87 4.36 -6.82
N TRP A 30 7.24 3.75 -5.84
CA TRP A 30 7.79 3.68 -4.50
C TRP A 30 9.16 3.00 -4.50
N GLY A 31 10.12 3.67 -3.91
CA GLY A 31 11.48 3.18 -3.75
C GLY A 31 12.14 3.89 -2.57
N PHE A 32 13.08 3.20 -1.94
CA PHE A 32 13.83 3.70 -0.80
C PHE A 32 15.25 3.15 -0.84
N LYS A 33 16.17 3.82 -0.16
CA LYS A 33 17.50 3.30 0.10
C LYS A 33 17.40 2.32 1.28
N PRO A 34 17.62 1.01 1.07
CA PRO A 34 17.47 0.03 2.13
C PRO A 34 18.34 0.35 3.34
N SER A 35 17.79 0.13 4.55
CA SER A 35 18.56 0.18 5.78
C SER A 35 19.75 -0.77 5.73
N ARG A 36 20.85 -0.33 6.33
CA ARG A 36 22.02 -1.17 6.57
C ARG A 36 22.51 -0.91 8.01
N ASN A 37 22.84 -1.99 8.73
CA ASN A 37 23.32 -1.89 10.11
C ASN A 37 22.34 -1.18 11.06
N GLY A 38 21.04 -1.27 10.81
CA GLY A 38 20.01 -0.62 11.64
C GLY A 38 19.85 0.88 11.44
N GLU A 39 20.50 1.46 10.41
CA GLU A 39 20.34 2.87 10.10
C GLU A 39 18.96 3.19 9.53
N PRO A 40 18.46 4.42 9.72
CA PRO A 40 17.18 4.86 9.19
C PRO A 40 17.08 4.75 7.66
N VAL A 41 15.88 4.46 7.18
CA VAL A 41 15.55 4.47 5.75
C VAL A 41 15.19 5.90 5.34
N GLU A 42 15.77 6.36 4.22
CA GLU A 42 15.51 7.66 3.64
C GLU A 42 14.92 7.49 2.23
N ILE A 43 13.98 8.36 1.89
CA ILE A 43 13.35 8.40 0.55
C ILE A 43 13.67 9.70 -0.19
N GLY A 44 14.14 10.73 0.53
CA GLY A 44 14.51 12.03 -0.04
C GLY A 44 13.34 12.88 -0.52
N GLU A 45 13.67 14.12 -0.92
CA GLU A 45 12.70 15.03 -1.54
C GLU A 45 12.48 14.69 -3.04
N PRO A 46 11.30 14.92 -3.61
CA PRO A 46 10.12 15.55 -2.97
C PRO A 46 9.20 14.58 -2.21
N LEU A 47 9.56 13.30 -2.09
CA LEU A 47 8.67 12.28 -1.51
C LEU A 47 8.38 12.52 -0.03
N GLU A 48 9.40 12.89 0.78
CA GLU A 48 9.23 13.18 2.20
C GLU A 48 8.14 14.25 2.43
N SER A 49 8.25 15.39 1.74
CA SER A 49 7.28 16.48 1.86
C SER A 49 5.89 16.08 1.37
N MET A 50 5.81 15.31 0.29
CA MET A 50 4.54 14.85 -0.28
C MET A 50 3.84 13.87 0.65
N LEU A 51 4.54 12.87 1.18
CA LEU A 51 3.96 11.90 2.12
C LEU A 51 3.48 12.60 3.40
N SER A 52 4.31 13.45 3.97
CA SER A 52 3.98 14.23 5.17
C SER A 52 2.72 15.07 4.98
N LYS A 53 2.60 15.77 3.85
CA LYS A 53 1.44 16.62 3.51
C LYS A 53 0.11 15.88 3.55
N TYR A 54 0.09 14.61 3.17
CA TYR A 54 -1.12 13.79 3.11
C TYR A 54 -1.19 12.70 4.19
N GLY A 55 -0.30 12.77 5.19
CA GLY A 55 -0.26 11.83 6.30
C GLY A 55 0.04 10.40 5.89
N ALA A 56 0.70 10.18 4.75
CA ALA A 56 1.15 8.87 4.32
C ALA A 56 2.39 8.43 5.12
N ILE A 57 2.48 7.13 5.42
CA ILE A 57 3.50 6.59 6.32
C ILE A 57 4.27 5.47 5.63
N TYR A 58 5.59 5.42 5.81
CA TYR A 58 6.45 4.36 5.28
C TYR A 58 7.39 3.73 6.33
N LYS A 59 7.53 4.35 7.48
CA LYS A 59 8.28 3.86 8.65
C LYS A 59 7.66 4.39 9.95
N GLY A 60 7.93 3.73 11.04
CA GLY A 60 7.55 4.18 12.39
C GLY A 60 8.67 4.97 13.06
N ASN A 61 8.58 5.05 14.40
CA ASN A 61 9.55 5.72 15.23
C ASN A 61 10.90 4.96 15.25
N GLU A 62 11.95 5.62 14.80
CA GLU A 62 13.30 5.06 14.67
C GLU A 62 14.03 4.88 16.01
N GLU A 63 13.50 5.44 17.09
CA GLU A 63 14.02 5.25 18.45
C GLU A 63 13.44 3.98 19.12
N LYS A 64 12.41 3.38 18.53
CA LYS A 64 11.69 2.24 19.09
C LYS A 64 11.90 0.98 18.24
N LYS A 65 12.39 -0.06 18.86
CA LYS A 65 12.51 -1.38 18.21
C LYS A 65 11.15 -2.04 18.04
N ILE A 66 10.27 -1.41 17.23
CA ILE A 66 8.96 -1.95 16.86
C ILE A 66 8.98 -2.22 15.35
N VAL A 67 8.45 -3.38 14.96
CA VAL A 67 8.32 -3.83 13.57
C VAL A 67 6.84 -4.01 13.23
N TYR A 68 6.44 -3.59 12.06
CA TYR A 68 5.08 -3.68 11.55
C TYR A 68 5.04 -4.62 10.35
N LEU A 69 4.45 -5.79 10.53
CA LEU A 69 4.33 -6.79 9.46
C LEU A 69 3.18 -6.44 8.55
N THR A 70 3.43 -6.33 7.25
CA THR A 70 2.39 -6.11 6.25
C THR A 70 2.54 -7.05 5.07
N PHE A 71 1.41 -7.48 4.52
CA PHE A 71 1.34 -8.42 3.41
C PHE A 71 0.43 -7.86 2.32
N ASP A 72 0.88 -7.87 1.07
CA ASP A 72 0.06 -7.55 -0.09
C ASP A 72 -0.42 -8.85 -0.75
N ASN A 73 -1.76 -9.03 -0.83
CA ASN A 73 -2.37 -10.28 -1.28
C ASN A 73 -3.29 -10.03 -2.47
N GLY A 74 -2.83 -10.41 -3.67
CA GLY A 74 -3.63 -10.42 -4.89
C GLY A 74 -4.32 -11.75 -5.17
N TYR A 75 -3.66 -12.86 -4.84
CA TYR A 75 -4.15 -14.23 -4.99
C TYR A 75 -3.55 -15.16 -3.93
N GLU A 76 -4.14 -16.36 -3.77
CA GLU A 76 -3.69 -17.38 -2.82
C GLU A 76 -2.82 -18.43 -3.52
N ASN A 77 -1.81 -18.96 -2.81
CA ASN A 77 -0.89 -20.00 -3.31
C ASN A 77 -0.63 -21.12 -2.27
N GLY A 78 -1.45 -21.24 -1.23
CA GLY A 78 -1.40 -22.34 -0.25
C GLY A 78 -0.52 -22.07 0.98
N TYR A 79 0.06 -20.87 1.14
CA TYR A 79 0.99 -20.58 2.24
C TYR A 79 0.42 -19.62 3.29
N THR A 80 -0.69 -18.94 3.00
CA THR A 80 -1.27 -17.95 3.92
C THR A 80 -1.70 -18.58 5.25
N GLU A 81 -2.26 -19.78 5.25
CA GLU A 81 -2.65 -20.45 6.49
C GLU A 81 -1.45 -20.71 7.41
N SER A 82 -0.32 -21.16 6.86
CA SER A 82 0.93 -21.37 7.62
C SER A 82 1.45 -20.06 8.21
N ILE A 83 1.39 -18.96 7.45
CA ILE A 83 1.77 -17.64 7.94
C ILE A 83 0.85 -17.18 9.08
N LEU A 84 -0.47 -17.32 8.95
CA LEU A 84 -1.43 -16.97 10.00
C LEU A 84 -1.21 -17.80 11.29
N ASN A 85 -0.89 -19.09 11.15
CA ASN A 85 -0.57 -19.93 12.29
C ASN A 85 0.69 -19.41 13.02
N THR A 86 1.75 -19.08 12.29
CA THR A 86 2.97 -18.48 12.84
C THR A 86 2.67 -17.16 13.56
N LEU A 87 1.93 -16.26 12.94
CA LEU A 87 1.58 -14.96 13.52
C LEU A 87 0.80 -15.12 14.83
N ARG A 88 -0.11 -16.11 14.89
CA ARG A 88 -0.89 -16.44 16.10
C ARG A 88 0.00 -17.01 17.21
N GLU A 89 0.86 -17.98 16.89
CA GLU A 89 1.79 -18.60 17.84
C GLU A 89 2.77 -17.58 18.42
N GLU A 90 3.28 -16.71 17.56
CA GLU A 90 4.25 -15.67 17.94
C GLU A 90 3.57 -14.39 18.50
N LYS A 91 2.23 -14.32 18.53
CA LYS A 91 1.45 -13.15 18.94
C LYS A 91 1.92 -11.87 18.22
N ALA A 92 2.20 -12.00 16.94
CA ALA A 92 2.65 -10.91 16.08
C ALA A 92 1.46 -10.36 15.27
N PRO A 93 0.98 -9.14 15.55
CA PRO A 93 -0.05 -8.52 14.72
C PRO A 93 0.47 -8.24 13.32
N ALA A 94 -0.43 -8.26 12.33
CA ALA A 94 -0.09 -7.94 10.96
C ALA A 94 -1.23 -7.19 10.28
N THR A 95 -0.92 -6.51 9.16
CA THR A 95 -1.92 -5.92 8.27
C THR A 95 -1.83 -6.60 6.91
N PHE A 96 -2.98 -7.02 6.39
CA PHE A 96 -3.09 -7.65 5.08
C PHE A 96 -3.77 -6.67 4.12
N PHE A 97 -3.04 -6.14 3.15
CA PHE A 97 -3.57 -5.32 2.07
C PHE A 97 -4.09 -6.24 0.97
N LEU A 98 -5.39 -6.39 0.91
CA LEU A 98 -6.05 -7.37 0.04
C LEU A 98 -6.63 -6.69 -1.20
N THR A 99 -6.67 -7.43 -2.32
CA THR A 99 -7.44 -7.04 -3.51
C THR A 99 -8.86 -7.62 -3.47
N GLY A 100 -9.76 -7.11 -4.31
CA GLY A 100 -11.11 -7.66 -4.45
C GLY A 100 -11.09 -9.12 -4.92
N HIS A 101 -10.11 -9.52 -5.74
CA HIS A 101 -9.94 -10.91 -6.13
C HIS A 101 -9.65 -11.80 -4.91
N TYR A 102 -8.71 -11.39 -4.05
CA TYR A 102 -8.37 -12.16 -2.86
C TYR A 102 -9.57 -12.32 -1.92
N LEU A 103 -10.37 -11.25 -1.72
CA LEU A 103 -11.58 -11.31 -0.89
C LEU A 103 -12.53 -12.43 -1.32
N THR A 104 -12.67 -12.66 -2.62
CA THR A 104 -13.63 -13.62 -3.16
C THR A 104 -13.06 -15.02 -3.35
N SER A 105 -11.77 -15.14 -3.67
CA SER A 105 -11.11 -16.43 -3.92
C SER A 105 -10.59 -17.11 -2.65
N ALA A 106 -10.32 -16.33 -1.58
CA ALA A 106 -9.75 -16.80 -0.33
C ALA A 106 -10.58 -16.37 0.91
N THR A 107 -11.91 -16.32 0.76
CA THR A 107 -12.85 -15.76 1.76
C THR A 107 -12.65 -16.33 3.18
N ASP A 108 -12.39 -17.64 3.31
CA ASP A 108 -12.22 -18.26 4.63
C ASP A 108 -10.92 -17.80 5.31
N LEU A 109 -9.87 -17.59 4.54
CA LEU A 109 -8.61 -17.00 5.05
C LEU A 109 -8.83 -15.55 5.49
N VAL A 110 -9.59 -14.76 4.72
CA VAL A 110 -9.94 -13.37 5.10
C VAL A 110 -10.71 -13.34 6.42
N LYS A 111 -11.69 -14.24 6.60
CA LYS A 111 -12.42 -14.37 7.87
C LYS A 111 -11.49 -14.78 9.02
N THR A 112 -10.51 -15.65 8.75
CA THR A 112 -9.51 -16.05 9.74
C THR A 112 -8.62 -14.87 10.13
N MET A 113 -8.15 -14.07 9.17
CA MET A 113 -7.37 -12.85 9.43
C MET A 113 -8.12 -11.90 10.38
N VAL A 114 -9.40 -11.63 10.09
CA VAL A 114 -10.26 -10.77 10.93
C VAL A 114 -10.48 -11.39 12.32
N LYS A 115 -10.77 -12.69 12.39
CA LYS A 115 -10.98 -13.41 13.66
C LYS A 115 -9.74 -13.39 14.55
N ASP A 116 -8.56 -13.47 13.96
CA ASP A 116 -7.29 -13.47 14.68
C ASP A 116 -6.84 -12.04 15.06
N GLY A 117 -7.64 -11.01 14.72
CA GLY A 117 -7.39 -9.62 15.10
C GLY A 117 -6.37 -8.93 14.19
N HIS A 118 -6.09 -9.46 13.02
CA HIS A 118 -5.28 -8.78 12.03
C HIS A 118 -6.06 -7.68 11.34
N ILE A 119 -5.35 -6.61 10.94
CA ILE A 119 -5.95 -5.49 10.21
C ILE A 119 -6.08 -5.87 8.74
N ILE A 120 -7.23 -5.54 8.14
CA ILE A 120 -7.40 -5.60 6.69
C ILE A 120 -7.19 -4.21 6.11
N GLY A 121 -6.24 -4.08 5.18
CA GLY A 121 -5.97 -2.88 4.40
C GLY A 121 -6.54 -3.01 2.98
N ASN A 122 -6.76 -1.88 2.35
CA ASN A 122 -7.32 -1.77 1.01
C ASN A 122 -6.22 -1.68 -0.04
N HIS A 123 -6.11 -2.71 -0.90
CA HIS A 123 -5.16 -2.73 -2.02
C HIS A 123 -5.86 -2.51 -3.36
N SER A 124 -6.96 -1.71 -3.35
CA SER A 124 -7.95 -1.55 -4.40
C SER A 124 -8.74 -2.82 -4.71
N TYR A 125 -9.85 -2.69 -5.43
CA TYR A 125 -10.64 -3.86 -5.82
C TYR A 125 -10.03 -4.61 -7.00
N GLY A 126 -9.70 -3.85 -8.06
CA GLY A 126 -9.22 -4.40 -9.34
C GLY A 126 -7.71 -4.37 -9.54
N HIS A 127 -6.95 -3.84 -8.59
CA HIS A 127 -5.51 -3.66 -8.67
C HIS A 127 -5.04 -2.79 -9.89
N PRO A 128 -5.73 -1.69 -10.23
CA PRO A 128 -5.29 -0.81 -11.31
C PRO A 128 -4.13 0.08 -10.88
N ASN A 129 -3.42 0.66 -11.85
CA ASN A 129 -2.56 1.80 -11.57
C ASN A 129 -3.44 3.00 -11.17
N MET A 130 -3.50 3.27 -9.85
CA MET A 130 -4.35 4.31 -9.28
C MET A 130 -3.97 5.73 -9.77
N ALA A 131 -2.70 5.97 -10.10
CA ALA A 131 -2.23 7.26 -10.61
C ALA A 131 -2.79 7.63 -12.01
N ARG A 132 -3.43 6.67 -12.68
CA ARG A 132 -4.06 6.86 -14.00
C ARG A 132 -5.57 7.01 -13.94
N LEU A 133 -6.15 6.86 -12.77
CA LEU A 133 -7.59 6.96 -12.55
C LEU A 133 -7.98 8.41 -12.21
N SER A 134 -9.22 8.77 -12.53
CA SER A 134 -9.87 9.96 -11.99
C SER A 134 -10.16 9.79 -10.49
N ALA A 135 -10.39 10.89 -9.79
CA ALA A 135 -10.74 10.87 -8.37
C ALA A 135 -11.98 9.99 -8.08
N ASP A 136 -12.99 10.03 -8.95
CA ASP A 136 -14.20 9.23 -8.80
C ASP A 136 -13.95 7.73 -9.03
N GLU A 137 -13.07 7.37 -9.97
CA GLU A 137 -12.67 5.98 -10.20
C GLU A 137 -11.85 5.44 -9.03
N MET A 138 -10.93 6.24 -8.47
CA MET A 138 -10.18 5.87 -7.26
C MET A 138 -11.13 5.57 -6.08
N LYS A 139 -12.06 6.49 -5.79
CA LYS A 139 -13.06 6.33 -4.72
C LYS A 139 -13.93 5.09 -4.96
N LYS A 140 -14.29 4.81 -6.21
CA LYS A 140 -15.08 3.64 -6.59
C LYS A 140 -14.30 2.32 -6.36
N GLU A 141 -13.01 2.27 -6.68
CA GLU A 141 -12.14 1.12 -6.41
C GLU A 141 -12.07 0.81 -4.91
N TRP A 142 -11.79 1.83 -4.07
CA TRP A 142 -11.72 1.63 -2.62
C TRP A 142 -13.07 1.27 -2.02
N LYS A 143 -14.14 1.98 -2.42
CA LYS A 143 -15.48 1.70 -1.92
C LYS A 143 -15.96 0.28 -2.27
N ARG A 144 -15.73 -0.15 -3.50
CA ARG A 144 -16.10 -1.50 -3.94
C ARG A 144 -15.40 -2.58 -3.12
N PHE A 145 -14.14 -2.34 -2.74
CA PHE A 145 -13.40 -3.22 -1.84
C PHE A 145 -14.05 -3.26 -0.45
N ASP A 146 -14.30 -2.10 0.15
CA ASP A 146 -14.88 -2.00 1.48
C ASP A 146 -16.29 -2.62 1.54
N ASP A 147 -17.12 -2.37 0.53
CA ASP A 147 -18.47 -2.97 0.44
C ASP A 147 -18.37 -4.51 0.41
N LYS A 148 -17.44 -5.08 -0.37
CA LYS A 148 -17.24 -6.52 -0.44
C LYS A 148 -16.68 -7.09 0.86
N LEU A 149 -15.72 -6.43 1.49
CA LEU A 149 -15.18 -6.84 2.78
C LEU A 149 -16.28 -6.88 3.85
N ASN A 150 -17.13 -5.83 3.89
CA ASN A 150 -18.26 -5.77 4.82
C ASN A 150 -19.26 -6.92 4.59
N GLU A 151 -19.61 -7.20 3.34
CA GLU A 151 -20.49 -8.33 2.98
C GLU A 151 -19.96 -9.67 3.53
N LEU A 152 -18.64 -9.89 3.45
CA LEU A 152 -18.02 -11.16 3.78
C LEU A 152 -17.71 -11.33 5.28
N THR A 153 -17.39 -10.24 5.98
CA THR A 153 -16.79 -10.27 7.32
C THR A 153 -17.52 -9.42 8.36
N GLY A 154 -18.35 -8.47 7.94
CA GLY A 154 -18.96 -7.46 8.82
C GLY A 154 -18.05 -6.27 9.16
N VAL A 155 -16.80 -6.25 8.69
CA VAL A 155 -15.90 -5.09 8.82
C VAL A 155 -16.43 -3.96 7.95
N LYS A 156 -16.84 -2.85 8.56
CA LYS A 156 -17.59 -1.79 7.87
C LYS A 156 -16.78 -1.04 6.82
N ARG A 157 -15.49 -0.82 7.09
CA ARG A 157 -14.54 -0.16 6.18
C ARG A 157 -13.11 -0.40 6.61
N THR A 158 -12.19 -0.16 5.70
CA THR A 158 -10.75 -0.10 5.98
C THR A 158 -10.31 1.35 6.20
N TYR A 159 -9.22 1.52 6.95
CA TYR A 159 -8.63 2.85 7.22
C TYR A 159 -7.27 3.03 6.53
N TYR A 160 -6.64 1.95 6.15
CA TYR A 160 -5.34 1.92 5.49
C TYR A 160 -5.48 1.50 4.05
N ALA A 161 -4.84 2.24 3.15
CA ALA A 161 -4.74 1.89 1.75
C ALA A 161 -3.28 1.79 1.31
N ARG A 162 -3.01 0.91 0.38
CA ARG A 162 -1.70 0.81 -0.27
C ARG A 162 -1.90 0.83 -1.77
N PRO A 163 -1.26 1.77 -2.49
CA PRO A 163 -1.37 1.79 -3.95
C PRO A 163 -0.80 0.52 -4.57
N PRO A 164 -1.50 -0.11 -5.54
CA PRO A 164 -0.99 -1.23 -6.32
C PRO A 164 0.42 -0.96 -6.86
N GLU A 165 1.30 -1.96 -6.75
CA GLU A 165 2.71 -1.88 -7.20
C GLU A 165 3.53 -0.75 -6.56
N GLY A 166 2.99 -0.05 -5.56
CA GLY A 166 3.60 1.17 -5.02
C GLY A 166 3.61 2.34 -6.01
N ILE A 167 2.74 2.32 -7.03
CA ILE A 167 2.63 3.41 -8.01
C ILE A 167 1.58 4.41 -7.56
N PHE A 168 1.98 5.67 -7.46
CA PHE A 168 1.11 6.74 -7.01
C PHE A 168 1.50 8.10 -7.62
N ASN A 169 0.70 9.10 -7.36
CA ASN A 169 0.99 10.51 -7.57
C ASN A 169 0.37 11.32 -6.43
N GLU A 170 0.55 12.62 -6.44
CA GLU A 170 0.01 13.50 -5.40
C GLU A 170 -1.52 13.39 -5.30
N GLU A 171 -2.23 13.23 -6.43
CA GLU A 171 -3.69 13.12 -6.45
C GLU A 171 -4.19 11.84 -5.78
N VAL A 172 -3.48 10.70 -5.93
CA VAL A 172 -3.80 9.43 -5.20
C VAL A 172 -3.76 9.66 -3.70
N LEU A 173 -2.70 10.30 -3.19
CA LEU A 173 -2.55 10.56 -1.76
C LEU A 173 -3.62 11.52 -1.25
N LYS A 174 -3.90 12.59 -2.00
CA LYS A 174 -4.91 13.59 -1.66
C LYS A 174 -6.31 13.00 -1.63
N VAL A 175 -6.74 12.33 -2.71
CA VAL A 175 -8.08 11.74 -2.82
C VAL A 175 -8.29 10.65 -1.76
N GLY A 176 -7.27 9.85 -1.48
CA GLY A 176 -7.33 8.84 -0.43
C GLY A 176 -7.46 9.46 0.96
N ASN A 177 -6.66 10.50 1.26
CA ASN A 177 -6.75 11.21 2.53
C ASN A 177 -8.14 11.86 2.71
N GLU A 178 -8.66 12.56 1.69
CA GLU A 178 -10.02 13.13 1.70
C GLU A 178 -11.13 12.06 1.87
N ALA A 179 -10.89 10.85 1.35
CA ALA A 179 -11.81 9.72 1.54
C ALA A 179 -11.64 9.02 2.91
N GLY A 180 -10.70 9.48 3.75
CA GLY A 180 -10.43 8.96 5.08
C GLY A 180 -9.53 7.72 5.10
N TYR A 181 -8.74 7.51 4.06
CA TYR A 181 -7.69 6.50 4.04
C TYR A 181 -6.33 7.12 4.36
N ARG A 182 -5.52 6.40 5.13
CA ARG A 182 -4.11 6.69 5.32
C ARG A 182 -3.30 5.74 4.44
N HIS A 183 -2.48 6.31 3.54
CA HIS A 183 -1.63 5.50 2.69
C HIS A 183 -0.44 4.95 3.47
N MET A 184 -0.21 3.63 3.33
CA MET A 184 0.87 2.91 3.98
C MET A 184 1.83 2.35 2.95
N PHE A 185 3.06 2.87 2.96
CA PHE A 185 4.18 2.33 2.21
C PHE A 185 5.02 1.41 3.11
N TRP A 186 6.26 1.18 2.79
CA TRP A 186 7.13 0.26 3.51
C TRP A 186 8.59 0.72 3.49
N SER A 187 9.38 0.21 4.39
CA SER A 187 10.82 0.50 4.51
C SER A 187 11.69 -0.77 4.42
N ILE A 188 11.07 -1.95 4.35
CA ILE A 188 11.72 -3.21 4.02
C ILE A 188 10.90 -3.92 2.95
N ALA A 189 11.55 -4.35 1.89
CA ALA A 189 10.98 -5.23 0.87
C ALA A 189 12.08 -6.02 0.16
N PHE A 190 11.69 -7.11 -0.46
CA PHE A 190 12.54 -7.92 -1.33
C PHE A 190 11.68 -8.61 -2.38
N LYS A 191 12.29 -9.21 -3.40
CA LYS A 191 11.54 -9.85 -4.48
C LYS A 191 10.97 -11.19 -4.00
N ASP A 192 9.67 -11.23 -3.71
CA ASP A 192 8.94 -12.38 -3.14
C ASP A 192 7.54 -12.63 -3.75
N TRP A 193 7.17 -11.91 -4.82
CA TRP A 193 5.83 -11.96 -5.43
C TRP A 193 5.71 -12.95 -6.60
N LEU A 194 6.81 -13.57 -7.03
CA LEU A 194 6.82 -14.53 -8.12
C LEU A 194 6.69 -15.95 -7.58
N LYS A 195 5.53 -16.58 -7.74
CA LYS A 195 5.21 -17.90 -7.19
C LYS A 195 6.14 -19.02 -7.67
N ASP A 196 6.69 -18.87 -8.89
CA ASP A 196 7.54 -19.89 -9.52
C ASP A 196 9.06 -19.64 -9.31
N GLU A 197 9.42 -18.52 -8.66
CA GLU A 197 10.83 -18.20 -8.31
C GLU A 197 11.09 -18.50 -6.83
N ARG A 198 11.56 -19.70 -6.55
CA ARG A 198 12.04 -20.04 -5.22
C ARG A 198 13.55 -19.72 -5.09
N ARG A 199 13.87 -18.93 -4.08
CA ARG A 199 15.25 -18.60 -3.68
C ARG A 199 15.65 -19.27 -2.36
N GLY A 200 14.68 -19.90 -1.70
CA GLY A 200 14.79 -20.57 -0.42
C GLY A 200 14.53 -19.67 0.78
N ALA A 201 14.10 -20.29 1.89
CA ALA A 201 13.79 -19.59 3.14
C ALA A 201 14.96 -18.73 3.65
N LYS A 202 16.21 -19.17 3.43
CA LYS A 202 17.39 -18.41 3.82
C LYS A 202 17.47 -17.06 3.11
N TYR A 203 17.11 -16.98 1.85
CA TYR A 203 17.09 -15.72 1.10
C TYR A 203 16.09 -14.74 1.72
N ALA A 204 14.85 -15.18 1.99
CA ALA A 204 13.84 -14.35 2.62
C ALA A 204 14.25 -13.92 4.04
N TYR A 205 14.77 -14.84 4.84
CA TYR A 205 15.29 -14.55 6.17
C TYR A 205 16.42 -13.53 6.14
N ASP A 206 17.44 -13.73 5.30
CA ASP A 206 18.58 -12.81 5.18
C ASP A 206 18.11 -11.42 4.70
N ALA A 207 17.16 -11.36 3.76
CA ALA A 207 16.63 -10.10 3.24
C ALA A 207 15.90 -9.31 4.34
N LEU A 208 15.17 -9.98 5.22
CA LEU A 208 14.49 -9.37 6.36
C LEU A 208 15.49 -8.91 7.42
N MET A 209 16.41 -9.80 7.84
CA MET A 209 17.35 -9.50 8.92
C MET A 209 18.37 -8.41 8.54
N ASN A 210 18.89 -8.42 7.30
CA ASN A 210 19.90 -7.45 6.84
C ASN A 210 19.33 -6.02 6.70
N GLN A 211 18.01 -5.88 6.54
CA GLN A 211 17.34 -4.59 6.44
C GLN A 211 16.64 -4.19 7.74
N LEU A 212 16.63 -5.05 8.76
CA LEU A 212 15.92 -4.83 10.01
C LEU A 212 16.38 -3.54 10.69
N HIS A 213 15.46 -2.65 11.00
CA HIS A 213 15.69 -1.38 11.69
C HIS A 213 14.51 -1.02 12.59
N PRO A 214 14.70 -0.17 13.61
CA PRO A 214 13.59 0.34 14.42
C PRO A 214 12.55 1.08 13.57
N GLY A 215 11.27 0.85 13.85
CA GLY A 215 10.17 1.44 13.11
C GLY A 215 9.90 0.81 11.74
N ALA A 216 10.52 -0.33 11.40
CA ALA A 216 10.35 -0.96 10.08
C ALA A 216 8.90 -1.33 9.78
N ILE A 217 8.38 -0.89 8.63
CA ILE A 217 7.18 -1.43 7.99
C ILE A 217 7.65 -2.38 6.90
N ILE A 218 7.32 -3.66 7.04
CA ILE A 218 7.79 -4.70 6.14
C ILE A 218 6.71 -5.05 5.12
N LEU A 219 7.03 -4.99 3.83
CA LEU A 219 6.21 -5.54 2.76
C LEU A 219 6.66 -6.97 2.44
N MET A 220 5.71 -7.89 2.50
CA MET A 220 5.84 -9.28 2.04
C MET A 220 4.59 -9.70 1.25
N HIS A 221 4.68 -10.86 0.58
CA HIS A 221 3.55 -11.50 -0.10
C HIS A 221 3.36 -12.92 0.44
N THR A 222 2.12 -13.33 0.69
CA THR A 222 1.85 -14.68 1.23
C THR A 222 1.94 -15.78 0.18
N VAL A 223 2.09 -15.42 -1.09
CA VAL A 223 2.25 -16.38 -2.19
C VAL A 223 3.59 -17.10 -2.21
N ALA A 224 4.60 -16.55 -1.49
CA ALA A 224 5.94 -17.10 -1.46
C ALA A 224 6.09 -18.16 -0.35
N GLN A 225 6.42 -19.40 -0.73
CA GLN A 225 6.77 -20.46 0.22
C GLN A 225 7.98 -20.05 1.09
N ASP A 226 8.94 -19.35 0.49
CA ASP A 226 10.15 -18.90 1.18
C ASP A 226 9.81 -17.97 2.37
N ASN A 227 8.77 -17.14 2.25
CA ASN A 227 8.29 -16.31 3.35
C ASN A 227 7.65 -17.14 4.45
N ALA A 228 6.77 -18.09 4.11
CA ALA A 228 6.12 -18.96 5.09
C ALA A 228 7.14 -19.77 5.92
N GLU A 229 8.25 -20.18 5.29
CA GLU A 229 9.34 -20.91 5.94
C GLU A 229 10.28 -19.98 6.76
N ALA A 230 10.48 -18.72 6.34
CA ALA A 230 11.42 -17.79 6.97
C ALA A 230 10.82 -17.03 8.16
N ILE A 231 9.54 -16.65 8.10
CA ILE A 231 8.87 -15.78 9.10
C ILE A 231 8.99 -16.31 10.53
N PRO A 232 8.83 -17.62 10.83
CA PRO A 232 8.95 -18.14 12.21
C PRO A 232 10.30 -17.81 12.83
N GLN A 233 11.39 -18.05 12.10
CA GLN A 233 12.74 -17.79 12.59
C GLN A 233 13.04 -16.29 12.64
N PHE A 234 12.61 -15.53 11.62
CA PHE A 234 12.73 -14.07 11.61
C PHE A 234 12.12 -13.43 12.86
N ILE A 235 10.87 -13.79 13.20
CA ILE A 235 10.18 -13.22 14.37
C ILE A 235 10.94 -13.56 15.67
N LYS A 236 11.41 -14.78 15.84
CA LYS A 236 12.18 -15.20 17.02
C LYS A 236 13.48 -14.42 17.16
N ASP A 237 14.24 -14.29 16.09
CA ASP A 237 15.54 -13.61 16.12
C ASP A 237 15.42 -12.09 16.24
N ALA A 238 14.38 -11.49 15.65
CA ALA A 238 14.06 -10.08 15.87
C ALA A 238 13.70 -9.84 17.35
N LYS A 239 12.87 -10.69 17.96
CA LYS A 239 12.56 -10.62 19.40
C LYS A 239 13.82 -10.79 20.26
N ALA A 240 14.71 -11.70 19.91
CA ALA A 240 15.98 -11.91 20.62
C ALA A 240 16.89 -10.66 20.54
N GLN A 241 16.77 -9.83 19.49
CA GLN A 241 17.44 -8.55 19.35
C GLN A 241 16.69 -7.40 20.05
N GLY A 242 15.60 -7.68 20.77
CA GLY A 242 14.81 -6.71 21.53
C GLY A 242 13.73 -6.01 20.70
N TYR A 243 13.41 -6.48 19.50
CA TYR A 243 12.29 -5.95 18.73
C TYR A 243 10.96 -6.52 19.25
N THR A 244 9.92 -5.70 19.14
CA THR A 244 8.52 -6.09 19.32
C THR A 244 7.76 -5.91 18.01
N PHE A 245 6.59 -6.54 17.91
CA PHE A 245 5.73 -6.44 16.73
C PHE A 245 4.47 -5.65 17.09
N GLY A 246 4.20 -4.56 16.36
CA GLY A 246 3.09 -3.66 16.56
C GLY A 246 2.06 -3.73 15.41
N SER A 247 0.86 -3.25 15.67
CA SER A 247 -0.16 -3.03 14.64
C SER A 247 0.00 -1.67 13.97
N LEU A 248 -0.58 -1.49 12.77
CA LEU A 248 -0.63 -0.17 12.14
C LEU A 248 -1.51 0.82 12.93
N ASP A 249 -2.47 0.33 13.73
CA ASP A 249 -3.26 1.19 14.62
C ASP A 249 -2.37 1.78 15.73
N ASP A 250 -1.48 0.96 16.34
CA ASP A 250 -0.51 1.44 17.32
C ASP A 250 0.44 2.47 16.71
N LEU A 251 0.90 2.22 15.50
CA LEU A 251 1.75 3.13 14.75
C LEU A 251 1.09 4.49 14.55
N VAL A 252 -0.15 4.51 14.06
CA VAL A 252 -0.89 5.74 13.78
C VAL A 252 -1.18 6.51 15.05
N LEU A 253 -1.59 5.82 16.13
CA LEU A 253 -1.81 6.45 17.44
C LEU A 253 -0.52 7.10 17.98
N GLU A 254 0.63 6.55 17.68
CA GLU A 254 1.91 7.15 18.04
C GLU A 254 2.21 8.41 17.20
N TYR A 255 1.98 8.36 15.89
CA TYR A 255 2.15 9.52 15.00
C TYR A 255 1.27 10.71 15.43
N GLU A 256 0.02 10.46 15.77
CA GLU A 256 -0.92 11.51 16.20
C GLU A 256 -0.55 12.16 17.54
N LYS A 257 0.16 11.44 18.41
CA LYS A 257 0.68 11.99 19.69
C LYS A 257 1.90 12.89 19.49
N ILE A 258 2.72 12.62 18.47
CA ILE A 258 3.97 13.35 18.21
C ILE A 258 3.72 14.58 17.35
N SER A 259 2.72 14.55 16.49
CA SER A 259 2.32 15.67 15.61
C SER A 259 0.85 16.04 15.86
N PRO A 260 0.51 16.65 16.98
CA PRO A 260 -0.82 17.23 17.16
C PRO A 260 -0.88 18.51 16.32
N TYR A 261 -1.38 18.39 15.06
CA TYR A 261 -1.77 19.44 14.09
C TYR A 261 -0.91 20.72 14.08
#